data_a928da0812f58907018ce943498cc5a3
#
_entry.id   a928da0812f58907018ce943498cc5a3
#
_cell.length_a   1.000
_cell.length_b   1.000
_cell.length_c   1.000
_cell.angle_alpha   90.00
_cell.angle_beta   90.00
_cell.angle_gamma   90.00
#
_symmetry.space_group_name_H-M   'P 1'
#
loop_
_entity.id
_entity.type
_entity.pdbx_description
1 polymer ?
#
loop_
_entity_poly.entity_id
_entity_poly.type
_entity_poly.pdbx_seq_one_letter_code
_entity_poly.pdbx_strand_id
1 'polypeptide(L)'
;CFIVGKVGTDLHTVTFDKEVARKLTAKVAKFGSYIKGHYTDGVLNPEDYPSCGMGAANVGPEFTISEYDALMELEGIEKRLHAEGRVAVCSDMKNVLWKLVDESNRWRKWLLESEKGHHFNELSEERKLWLVRTSCRYIWQKPEAIVARNQLYENLNRNGYESEDIVLMRIEHDMDKYFNAFNLVNLNDYLL
;
A
#
# COMPACT_ATOMS: atom_id res chain seq x y z
N CYS A 1 -13.91 22.09 1.72
CA CYS A 1 -13.30 21.66 0.46
C CYS A 1 -11.80 21.44 0.66
N PHE A 2 -11.20 20.46 -0.09
CA PHE A 2 -9.78 20.20 -0.04
C PHE A 2 -9.12 20.55 -1.38
N ILE A 3 -7.96 21.18 -1.31
CA ILE A 3 -7.11 21.45 -2.47
C ILE A 3 -5.88 20.57 -2.35
N VAL A 4 -5.56 19.80 -3.40
CA VAL A 4 -4.35 18.98 -3.43
C VAL A 4 -3.13 19.87 -3.61
N GLY A 5 -2.16 19.77 -2.71
CA GLY A 5 -0.91 20.51 -2.77
C GLY A 5 0.31 19.59 -2.80
N LYS A 6 1.32 19.95 -3.61
CA LYS A 6 2.62 19.29 -3.55
C LYS A 6 3.40 19.86 -2.36
N VAL A 7 3.66 19.01 -1.37
CA VAL A 7 4.28 19.37 -0.09
C VAL A 7 5.61 18.64 0.14
N GLY A 8 6.37 18.44 -0.94
CA GLY A 8 7.66 17.74 -0.92
C GLY A 8 7.55 16.28 -1.36
N THR A 9 6.50 15.58 -0.93
CA THR A 9 6.31 14.16 -1.25
C THR A 9 5.86 13.94 -2.71
N ASP A 10 6.38 12.88 -3.32
CA ASP A 10 5.93 12.34 -4.60
C ASP A 10 6.20 10.82 -4.65
N LEU A 11 6.09 10.19 -5.84
CA LEU A 11 6.30 8.74 -6.01
C LEU A 11 7.67 8.22 -5.52
N HIS A 12 8.67 9.09 -5.42
CA HIS A 12 10.04 8.72 -5.10
C HIS A 12 10.64 9.57 -3.96
N THR A 13 9.85 10.50 -3.42
CA THR A 13 10.27 11.42 -2.37
C THR A 13 9.36 11.28 -1.16
N VAL A 14 9.90 10.79 -0.06
CA VAL A 14 9.18 10.50 1.18
C VAL A 14 9.35 11.59 2.25
N THR A 15 9.95 12.72 1.91
CA THR A 15 10.18 13.83 2.83
C THR A 15 9.13 14.91 2.65
N PHE A 16 8.40 15.18 3.72
CA PHE A 16 7.43 16.27 3.79
C PHE A 16 8.14 17.60 4.03
N ASP A 17 7.82 18.62 3.22
CA ASP A 17 8.37 19.97 3.31
C ASP A 17 7.44 20.87 4.14
N LYS A 18 7.81 21.09 5.42
CA LYS A 18 7.05 21.92 6.36
C LYS A 18 6.90 23.37 5.91
N GLU A 19 7.93 23.92 5.26
CA GLU A 19 7.91 25.31 4.87
C GLU A 19 6.92 25.56 3.71
N VAL A 20 6.98 24.70 2.72
CA VAL A 20 6.02 24.69 1.61
C VAL A 20 4.61 24.43 2.13
N ALA A 21 4.44 23.45 3.00
CA ALA A 21 3.14 23.11 3.58
C ALA A 21 2.51 24.30 4.31
N ARG A 22 3.25 24.97 5.21
CA ARG A 22 2.76 26.16 5.92
C ARG A 22 2.38 27.31 5.00
N LYS A 23 3.17 27.56 3.95
CA LYS A 23 2.85 28.59 2.94
C LYS A 23 1.56 28.25 2.18
N LEU A 24 1.38 26.99 1.80
CA LEU A 24 0.19 26.54 1.08
C LEU A 24 -1.06 26.58 1.99
N THR A 25 -0.98 26.06 3.21
CA THR A 25 -2.11 26.07 4.16
C THR A 25 -2.55 27.49 4.49
N ALA A 26 -1.63 28.41 4.78
CA ALA A 26 -1.94 29.80 5.02
C ALA A 26 -2.59 30.49 3.82
N LYS A 27 -2.18 30.16 2.60
CA LYS A 27 -2.77 30.69 1.39
C LYS A 27 -4.19 30.18 1.17
N VAL A 28 -4.41 28.88 1.34
CA VAL A 28 -5.69 28.20 1.06
C VAL A 28 -6.75 28.52 2.12
N ALA A 29 -6.33 28.71 3.38
CA ALA A 29 -7.21 29.10 4.48
C ALA A 29 -7.97 30.40 4.20
N LYS A 30 -7.37 31.35 3.44
CA LYS A 30 -8.05 32.59 3.00
C LYS A 30 -9.28 32.35 2.15
N PHE A 31 -9.42 31.16 1.57
CA PHE A 31 -10.56 30.74 0.73
C PHE A 31 -11.47 29.74 1.46
N GLY A 32 -11.34 29.59 2.78
CA GLY A 32 -12.14 28.62 3.56
C GLY A 32 -11.90 27.15 3.18
N SER A 33 -10.71 26.83 2.68
CA SER A 33 -10.35 25.50 2.24
C SER A 33 -9.12 24.97 2.99
N TYR A 34 -8.87 23.66 2.85
CA TYR A 34 -7.73 22.98 3.46
C TYR A 34 -6.83 22.36 2.37
N ILE A 35 -5.55 22.20 2.67
CA ILE A 35 -4.63 21.44 1.83
C ILE A 35 -4.72 19.94 2.18
N LYS A 36 -4.80 19.12 1.14
CA LYS A 36 -4.64 17.68 1.21
C LYS A 36 -3.28 17.27 0.62
N GLY A 37 -2.46 16.59 1.40
CA GLY A 37 -1.22 15.98 0.94
C GLY A 37 -1.51 14.83 -0.03
N HIS A 38 -0.68 14.70 -1.06
CA HIS A 38 -0.71 13.58 -2.00
C HIS A 38 0.61 12.82 -1.93
N TYR A 39 0.61 11.53 -2.24
CA TYR A 39 1.79 10.67 -2.09
C TYR A 39 2.38 10.69 -0.67
N THR A 40 1.54 10.48 0.34
CA THR A 40 1.97 10.44 1.74
C THR A 40 2.57 9.08 2.13
N ASP A 41 2.55 8.12 1.22
CA ASP A 41 3.05 6.77 1.41
C ASP A 41 4.53 6.76 1.82
N GLY A 42 4.84 6.06 2.91
CA GLY A 42 6.21 5.93 3.42
C GLY A 42 6.84 7.22 3.94
N VAL A 43 6.06 8.28 4.14
CA VAL A 43 6.60 9.57 4.63
C VAL A 43 7.35 9.39 5.95
N LEU A 44 8.52 10.03 6.06
CA LEU A 44 9.41 9.88 7.21
C LEU A 44 8.96 10.69 8.45
N ASN A 45 8.20 11.76 8.24
CA ASN A 45 7.79 12.70 9.28
C ASN A 45 6.28 13.03 9.20
N PRO A 46 5.39 12.01 9.32
CA PRO A 46 3.93 12.19 9.18
C PRO A 46 3.34 13.11 10.25
N GLU A 47 3.93 13.17 11.44
CA GLU A 47 3.52 14.03 12.55
C GLU A 47 3.61 15.52 12.23
N ASP A 48 4.33 15.89 11.21
CA ASP A 48 4.43 17.28 10.77
C ASP A 48 3.20 17.76 9.99
N TYR A 49 2.36 16.86 9.48
CA TYR A 49 1.15 17.22 8.74
C TYR A 49 0.17 18.03 9.59
N PRO A 50 -0.28 17.54 10.76
CA PRO A 50 -1.17 18.33 11.62
C PRO A 50 -0.53 19.65 12.07
N SER A 51 0.75 19.63 12.45
CA SER A 51 1.46 20.83 12.93
C SER A 51 1.61 21.93 11.88
N CYS A 52 1.48 21.59 10.60
CA CYS A 52 1.49 22.53 9.48
C CYS A 52 0.09 22.94 9.01
N GLY A 53 -0.98 22.52 9.71
CA GLY A 53 -2.36 22.83 9.36
C GLY A 53 -2.90 22.09 8.15
N MET A 54 -2.31 20.94 7.79
CA MET A 54 -2.82 20.09 6.73
C MET A 54 -4.16 19.48 7.15
N GLY A 55 -5.16 19.54 6.28
CA GLY A 55 -6.49 19.02 6.58
C GLY A 55 -6.71 17.57 6.21
N ALA A 56 -5.86 17.00 5.36
CA ALA A 56 -5.94 15.60 4.95
C ALA A 56 -4.63 15.13 4.30
N ALA A 57 -4.50 13.81 4.18
CA ALA A 57 -3.42 13.15 3.45
C ALA A 57 -3.95 11.91 2.71
N ASN A 58 -3.29 11.52 1.62
CA ASN A 58 -3.57 10.29 0.89
C ASN A 58 -2.45 9.28 1.12
N VAL A 59 -2.82 8.14 1.68
CA VAL A 59 -1.99 6.94 1.76
C VAL A 59 -2.74 5.81 1.03
N GLY A 60 -2.07 5.05 0.20
CA GLY A 60 -2.72 3.99 -0.54
C GLY A 60 -1.77 2.87 -0.98
N PRO A 61 -0.77 3.12 -1.83
CA PRO A 61 0.23 2.11 -2.20
C PRO A 61 0.89 1.40 -1.01
N GLU A 62 1.18 2.10 0.08
CA GLU A 62 1.80 1.52 1.28
C GLU A 62 0.96 0.37 1.86
N PHE A 63 -0.35 0.56 2.00
CA PHE A 63 -1.23 -0.50 2.51
C PHE A 63 -1.39 -1.66 1.53
N THR A 64 -1.31 -1.39 0.22
CA THR A 64 -1.26 -2.45 -0.79
C THR A 64 0.02 -3.27 -0.68
N ILE A 65 1.14 -2.60 -0.41
CA ILE A 65 2.44 -3.24 -0.19
C ILE A 65 2.38 -4.11 1.07
N SER A 66 1.80 -3.62 2.15
CA SER A 66 1.63 -4.37 3.41
C SER A 66 0.83 -5.66 3.18
N GLU A 67 -0.30 -5.58 2.46
CA GLU A 67 -1.10 -6.74 2.09
C GLU A 67 -0.30 -7.73 1.23
N TYR A 68 0.39 -7.25 0.20
CA TYR A 68 1.21 -8.10 -0.66
C TYR A 68 2.32 -8.80 0.13
N ASP A 69 3.05 -8.07 0.96
CA ASP A 69 4.16 -8.63 1.74
C ASP A 69 3.67 -9.69 2.72
N ALA A 70 2.56 -9.45 3.42
CA ALA A 70 1.93 -10.44 4.30
C ALA A 70 1.54 -11.71 3.54
N LEU A 71 0.93 -11.59 2.37
CA LEU A 71 0.58 -12.74 1.53
C LEU A 71 1.83 -13.51 1.06
N MET A 72 2.93 -12.83 0.77
CA MET A 72 4.19 -13.51 0.39
C MET A 72 4.84 -14.24 1.57
N GLU A 73 4.78 -13.67 2.77
CA GLU A 73 5.21 -14.36 4.00
C GLU A 73 4.37 -15.62 4.25
N LEU A 74 3.05 -15.54 4.10
CA LEU A 74 2.13 -16.67 4.24
C LEU A 74 2.39 -17.74 3.16
N GLU A 75 2.62 -17.35 1.90
CA GLU A 75 2.99 -18.30 0.84
C GLU A 75 4.31 -19.01 1.17
N GLY A 76 5.25 -18.30 1.78
CA GLY A 76 6.49 -18.91 2.28
C GLY A 76 6.24 -19.99 3.35
N ILE A 77 5.27 -19.75 4.25
CA ILE A 77 4.84 -20.76 5.25
C ILE A 77 4.16 -21.93 4.54
N GLU A 78 3.24 -21.67 3.62
CA GLU A 78 2.55 -22.70 2.83
C GLU A 78 3.53 -23.64 2.12
N LYS A 79 4.57 -23.09 1.48
CA LYS A 79 5.62 -23.88 0.81
C LYS A 79 6.41 -24.78 1.76
N ARG A 80 6.68 -24.31 2.98
CA ARG A 80 7.32 -25.15 4.01
C ARG A 80 6.40 -26.30 4.44
N LEU A 81 5.12 -26.01 4.68
CA LEU A 81 4.14 -27.02 5.05
C LEU A 81 3.93 -28.06 3.93
N HIS A 82 4.00 -27.61 2.67
CA HIS A 82 3.95 -28.50 1.51
C HIS A 82 5.16 -29.43 1.48
N ALA A 83 6.36 -28.92 1.72
CA ALA A 83 7.57 -29.73 1.80
C ALA A 83 7.53 -30.76 2.95
N GLU A 84 6.81 -30.45 4.02
CA GLU A 84 6.54 -31.35 5.16
C GLU A 84 5.39 -32.38 4.88
N GLY A 85 4.75 -32.31 3.71
CA GLY A 85 3.61 -33.16 3.34
C GLY A 85 2.29 -32.79 4.01
N ARG A 86 2.19 -31.63 4.64
CA ARG A 86 1.00 -31.12 5.36
C ARG A 86 0.04 -30.33 4.46
N VAL A 87 0.52 -29.84 3.33
CA VAL A 87 -0.25 -29.20 2.28
C VAL A 87 -0.05 -29.97 0.99
N ALA A 88 -1.13 -30.39 0.35
CA ALA A 88 -1.06 -31.19 -0.88
C ALA A 88 -0.74 -30.35 -2.12
N VAL A 89 -1.38 -29.19 -2.26
CA VAL A 89 -1.26 -28.29 -3.42
C VAL A 89 -1.16 -26.85 -2.91
N CYS A 90 -0.10 -26.15 -3.30
CA CYS A 90 0.09 -24.72 -2.98
C CYS A 90 -0.82 -23.82 -3.82
N SER A 91 -1.09 -22.64 -3.27
CA SER A 91 -1.93 -21.59 -3.87
C SER A 91 -1.32 -20.93 -5.11
N ASP A 92 0.01 -20.96 -5.23
CA ASP A 92 0.79 -20.25 -6.26
C ASP A 92 0.51 -18.72 -6.30
N MET A 93 0.24 -18.16 -5.13
CA MET A 93 -0.23 -16.78 -4.96
C MET A 93 0.67 -15.76 -5.66
N LYS A 94 1.99 -15.90 -5.48
CA LYS A 94 2.97 -15.00 -6.11
C LYS A 94 2.82 -14.96 -7.62
N ASN A 95 2.84 -16.11 -8.28
CA ASN A 95 2.80 -16.18 -9.75
C ASN A 95 1.46 -15.67 -10.28
N VAL A 96 0.35 -15.96 -9.59
CA VAL A 96 -0.97 -15.45 -9.94
C VAL A 96 -0.99 -13.92 -9.89
N LEU A 97 -0.50 -13.30 -8.82
CA LEU A 97 -0.47 -11.85 -8.70
C LEU A 97 0.43 -11.20 -9.76
N TRP A 98 1.61 -11.74 -9.99
CA TRP A 98 2.55 -11.22 -10.99
C TRP A 98 1.95 -11.25 -12.39
N LYS A 99 1.35 -12.37 -12.77
CA LYS A 99 0.66 -12.52 -14.06
C LYS A 99 -0.48 -11.51 -14.20
N LEU A 100 -1.34 -11.39 -13.20
CA LEU A 100 -2.49 -10.48 -13.25
C LEU A 100 -2.07 -9.00 -13.29
N VAL A 101 -1.00 -8.63 -12.61
CA VAL A 101 -0.47 -7.26 -12.69
C VAL A 101 0.06 -6.98 -14.08
N ASP A 102 0.85 -7.88 -14.68
CA ASP A 102 1.34 -7.72 -16.06
C ASP A 102 0.17 -7.57 -17.04
N GLU A 103 -0.76 -8.51 -17.04
CA GLU A 103 -1.95 -8.50 -17.90
C GLU A 103 -2.84 -7.26 -17.73
N SER A 104 -2.87 -6.67 -16.53
CA SER A 104 -3.67 -5.50 -16.25
C SER A 104 -3.22 -4.25 -17.00
N ASN A 105 -1.96 -4.19 -17.40
CA ASN A 105 -1.29 -3.00 -17.95
C ASN A 105 -1.37 -1.75 -17.06
N ARG A 106 -1.89 -1.85 -15.83
CA ARG A 106 -2.02 -0.69 -14.92
C ARG A 106 -0.68 -0.22 -14.37
N TRP A 107 0.31 -1.11 -14.32
CA TRP A 107 1.69 -0.81 -13.92
C TRP A 107 2.37 0.22 -14.84
N ARG A 108 1.96 0.32 -16.12
CA ARG A 108 2.57 1.23 -17.11
C ARG A 108 2.54 2.69 -16.71
N LYS A 109 1.55 3.12 -15.94
CA LYS A 109 1.46 4.51 -15.45
C LYS A 109 2.49 4.87 -14.38
N TRP A 110 3.17 3.86 -13.84
CA TRP A 110 4.22 4.02 -12.82
C TRP A 110 5.63 3.90 -13.38
N LEU A 111 5.76 3.76 -14.70
CA LEU A 111 7.04 3.71 -15.39
C LEU A 111 7.74 5.07 -15.32
N LEU A 112 9.04 5.02 -15.12
CA LEU A 112 9.91 6.17 -15.30
C LEU A 112 9.98 6.53 -16.79
N GLU A 113 10.39 7.74 -17.09
CA GLU A 113 10.51 8.21 -18.48
C GLU A 113 11.43 7.31 -19.32
N SER A 114 12.54 6.86 -18.70
CA SER A 114 13.50 5.94 -19.32
C SER A 114 12.97 4.51 -19.55
N GLU A 115 11.88 4.16 -18.88
CA GLU A 115 11.27 2.82 -18.96
C GLU A 115 10.08 2.78 -19.95
N LYS A 116 9.65 3.94 -20.41
CA LYS A 116 8.53 4.03 -21.36
C LYS A 116 8.84 3.28 -22.66
N GLY A 117 7.91 2.41 -23.04
CA GLY A 117 8.07 1.55 -24.22
C GLY A 117 8.57 0.14 -23.89
N HIS A 118 9.11 -0.10 -22.72
CA HIS A 118 9.49 -1.47 -22.32
C HIS A 118 8.28 -2.35 -22.03
N HIS A 119 8.43 -3.63 -22.30
CA HIS A 119 7.53 -4.67 -21.82
C HIS A 119 7.89 -5.04 -20.37
N PHE A 120 6.91 -5.58 -19.65
CA PHE A 120 7.10 -5.94 -18.23
C PHE A 120 8.31 -6.84 -18.00
N ASN A 121 8.50 -7.83 -18.86
CA ASN A 121 9.60 -8.80 -18.79
C ASN A 121 11.00 -8.20 -19.08
N GLU A 122 11.06 -7.02 -19.65
CA GLU A 122 12.32 -6.32 -19.96
C GLU A 122 12.82 -5.47 -18.78
N LEU A 123 11.99 -5.28 -17.78
CA LEU A 123 12.34 -4.55 -16.55
C LEU A 123 13.18 -5.42 -15.62
N SER A 124 14.01 -4.79 -14.78
CA SER A 124 14.75 -5.51 -13.74
C SER A 124 13.82 -6.20 -12.75
N GLU A 125 14.28 -7.28 -12.10
CA GLU A 125 13.49 -8.00 -11.10
C GLU A 125 13.06 -7.10 -9.94
N GLU A 126 13.95 -6.23 -9.48
CA GLU A 126 13.65 -5.26 -8.42
C GLU A 126 12.52 -4.29 -8.87
N ARG A 127 12.61 -3.82 -10.11
CA ARG A 127 11.62 -2.91 -10.66
C ARG A 127 10.26 -3.59 -10.86
N LYS A 128 10.26 -4.80 -11.36
CA LYS A 128 9.04 -5.63 -11.47
C LYS A 128 8.40 -5.85 -10.11
N LEU A 129 9.20 -6.22 -9.11
CA LEU A 129 8.70 -6.41 -7.74
C LEU A 129 8.04 -5.14 -7.19
N TRP A 130 8.67 -3.98 -7.34
CA TRP A 130 8.08 -2.71 -6.93
C TRP A 130 6.76 -2.42 -7.64
N LEU A 131 6.70 -2.65 -8.95
CA LEU A 131 5.49 -2.45 -9.74
C LEU A 131 4.37 -3.41 -9.32
N VAL A 132 4.68 -4.68 -9.05
CA VAL A 132 3.68 -5.66 -8.57
C VAL A 132 3.15 -5.24 -7.20
N ARG A 133 4.01 -4.99 -6.23
CA ARG A 133 3.63 -4.59 -4.87
C ARG A 133 2.70 -3.39 -4.87
N THR A 134 2.97 -2.38 -5.69
CA THR A 134 2.16 -1.16 -5.76
C THR A 134 0.91 -1.30 -6.61
N SER A 135 0.88 -2.22 -7.58
CA SER A 135 -0.22 -2.37 -8.55
C SER A 135 -1.24 -3.44 -8.17
N CYS A 136 -0.97 -4.29 -7.17
CA CYS A 136 -1.91 -5.33 -6.72
C CYS A 136 -3.29 -4.77 -6.37
N ARG A 137 -3.39 -3.52 -5.89
CA ARG A 137 -4.67 -2.83 -5.63
C ARG A 137 -5.63 -2.78 -6.82
N TYR A 138 -5.15 -3.00 -8.03
CA TYR A 138 -5.99 -3.00 -9.24
C TYR A 138 -6.50 -4.39 -9.61
N ILE A 139 -5.98 -5.43 -8.93
CA ILE A 139 -6.26 -6.82 -9.31
C ILE A 139 -6.79 -7.68 -8.14
N TRP A 140 -6.87 -7.16 -6.91
CA TRP A 140 -7.36 -7.91 -5.74
C TRP A 140 -8.73 -8.56 -5.94
N GLN A 141 -9.59 -7.94 -6.77
CA GLN A 141 -10.95 -8.43 -7.06
C GLN A 141 -11.03 -9.32 -8.32
N LYS A 142 -9.89 -9.66 -8.92
CA LYS A 142 -9.87 -10.62 -10.03
C LYS A 142 -10.17 -12.03 -9.49
N PRO A 143 -11.03 -12.80 -10.20
CA PRO A 143 -11.41 -14.15 -9.74
C PRO A 143 -10.21 -15.04 -9.43
N GLU A 144 -9.16 -14.98 -10.25
CA GLU A 144 -7.95 -15.77 -10.08
C GLU A 144 -7.18 -15.38 -8.79
N ALA A 145 -7.11 -14.08 -8.45
CA ALA A 145 -6.48 -13.61 -7.22
C ALA A 145 -7.29 -14.06 -5.99
N ILE A 146 -8.62 -13.99 -6.07
CA ILE A 146 -9.52 -14.45 -5.00
C ILE A 146 -9.35 -15.95 -4.78
N VAL A 147 -9.35 -16.75 -5.86
CA VAL A 147 -9.18 -18.21 -5.77
C VAL A 147 -7.83 -18.56 -5.14
N ALA A 148 -6.74 -17.94 -5.60
CA ALA A 148 -5.41 -18.22 -5.05
C ALA A 148 -5.32 -17.82 -3.57
N ARG A 149 -5.85 -16.67 -3.18
CA ARG A 149 -5.87 -16.21 -1.78
C ARG A 149 -6.70 -17.15 -0.89
N ASN A 150 -7.87 -17.55 -1.34
CA ASN A 150 -8.71 -18.49 -0.59
C ASN A 150 -8.01 -19.84 -0.41
N GLN A 151 -7.35 -20.35 -1.44
CA GLN A 151 -6.56 -21.57 -1.35
C GLN A 151 -5.42 -21.45 -0.34
N LEU A 152 -4.69 -20.31 -0.35
CA LEU A 152 -3.64 -20.02 0.61
C LEU A 152 -4.19 -20.04 2.04
N TYR A 153 -5.29 -19.32 2.28
CA TYR A 153 -5.92 -19.25 3.60
C TYR A 153 -6.43 -20.60 4.07
N GLU A 154 -7.13 -21.37 3.22
CA GLU A 154 -7.57 -22.73 3.57
C GLU A 154 -6.40 -23.64 3.96
N ASN A 155 -5.32 -23.64 3.18
CA ASN A 155 -4.15 -24.47 3.44
C ASN A 155 -3.53 -24.14 4.81
N LEU A 156 -3.41 -22.86 5.12
CA LEU A 156 -2.79 -22.40 6.35
C LEU A 156 -3.72 -22.54 7.57
N ASN A 157 -5.00 -22.21 7.42
CA ASN A 157 -5.97 -22.31 8.51
C ASN A 157 -6.16 -23.76 8.98
N ARG A 158 -6.13 -24.74 8.06
CA ARG A 158 -6.09 -26.17 8.38
C ARG A 158 -4.85 -26.59 9.18
N ASN A 159 -3.81 -25.77 9.13
CA ASN A 159 -2.55 -25.98 9.85
C ASN A 159 -2.40 -25.08 11.09
N GLY A 160 -3.49 -24.44 11.54
CA GLY A 160 -3.55 -23.69 12.79
C GLY A 160 -3.13 -22.22 12.69
N TYR A 161 -3.11 -21.64 11.50
CA TYR A 161 -2.87 -20.21 11.31
C TYR A 161 -4.20 -19.47 11.17
N GLU A 162 -4.26 -18.26 11.67
CA GLU A 162 -5.36 -17.29 11.44
C GLU A 162 -4.97 -16.38 10.28
N SER A 163 -4.97 -16.91 9.05
CA SER A 163 -4.29 -16.29 7.90
C SER A 163 -4.85 -14.93 7.53
N GLU A 164 -6.16 -14.74 7.58
CA GLU A 164 -6.79 -13.46 7.29
C GLU A 164 -6.43 -12.41 8.35
N ASP A 165 -6.47 -12.78 9.62
CA ASP A 165 -6.12 -11.90 10.73
C ASP A 165 -4.65 -11.47 10.66
N ILE A 166 -3.75 -12.38 10.27
CA ILE A 166 -2.32 -12.05 10.07
C ILE A 166 -2.16 -10.96 9.02
N VAL A 167 -2.88 -11.06 7.90
CA VAL A 167 -2.84 -10.03 6.84
C VAL A 167 -3.43 -8.71 7.34
N LEU A 168 -4.58 -8.76 8.00
CA LEU A 168 -5.23 -7.57 8.55
C LEU A 168 -4.36 -6.87 9.58
N MET A 169 -3.79 -7.60 10.53
CA MET A 169 -2.89 -7.04 11.55
C MET A 169 -1.67 -6.36 10.93
N ARG A 170 -1.14 -6.88 9.83
CA ARG A 170 -0.02 -6.24 9.12
C ARG A 170 -0.43 -4.90 8.52
N ILE A 171 -1.61 -4.84 7.91
CA ILE A 171 -2.14 -3.59 7.34
C ILE A 171 -2.45 -2.59 8.45
N GLU A 172 -3.10 -3.02 9.51
CA GLU A 172 -3.41 -2.20 10.69
C GLU A 172 -2.16 -1.62 11.33
N HIS A 173 -1.11 -2.40 11.50
CA HIS A 173 0.17 -1.91 12.01
C HIS A 173 0.73 -0.72 11.21
N ASP A 174 0.66 -0.79 9.88
CA ASP A 174 1.12 0.30 9.02
C ASP A 174 0.13 1.49 9.01
N MET A 175 -1.17 1.24 9.22
CA MET A 175 -2.18 2.30 9.39
C MET A 175 -2.01 3.06 10.70
N ASP A 176 -1.65 2.37 11.78
CA ASP A 176 -1.47 2.96 13.11
C ASP A 176 -0.42 4.07 13.12
N LYS A 177 0.61 3.97 12.29
CA LYS A 177 1.60 5.04 12.07
C LYS A 177 0.91 6.36 11.73
N TYR A 178 -0.05 6.32 10.82
CA TYR A 178 -0.78 7.51 10.36
C TYR A 178 -1.85 7.94 11.35
N PHE A 179 -2.58 7.01 11.95
CA PHE A 179 -3.59 7.33 12.95
C PHE A 179 -2.98 8.06 14.14
N ASN A 180 -1.84 7.60 14.62
CA ASN A 180 -1.12 8.27 15.70
C ASN A 180 -0.55 9.62 15.26
N ALA A 181 0.13 9.67 14.12
CA ALA A 181 0.78 10.90 13.63
C ALA A 181 -0.23 12.01 13.29
N PHE A 182 -1.42 11.65 12.81
CA PHE A 182 -2.45 12.60 12.42
C PHE A 182 -3.45 12.91 13.54
N ASN A 183 -3.21 12.43 14.76
CA ASN A 183 -4.08 12.60 15.93
C ASN A 183 -5.52 12.08 15.68
N LEU A 184 -5.65 10.94 14.98
CA LEU A 184 -6.96 10.36 14.67
C LEU A 184 -7.43 9.36 15.73
N VAL A 185 -6.54 8.92 16.61
CA VAL A 185 -6.88 7.98 17.69
C VAL A 185 -7.83 8.68 18.66
N ASN A 186 -8.99 8.06 18.91
CA ASN A 186 -10.07 8.56 19.74
C ASN A 186 -10.61 9.95 19.32
N LEU A 187 -10.41 10.34 18.04
CA LEU A 187 -10.87 11.65 17.56
C LEU A 187 -12.37 11.88 17.81
N ASN A 188 -13.20 10.85 17.74
CA ASN A 188 -14.63 10.95 18.00
C ASN A 188 -14.97 11.41 19.42
N ASP A 189 -14.13 11.11 20.40
CA ASP A 189 -14.33 11.52 21.79
C ASP A 189 -14.14 13.04 21.99
N TYR A 190 -13.47 13.69 21.04
CA TYR A 190 -13.26 15.15 21.05
C TYR A 190 -14.23 15.92 20.17
N LEU A 191 -15.02 15.23 19.34
CA LEU A 191 -15.96 15.86 18.41
C LEU A 191 -17.41 15.83 18.92
N LEU A 192 -17.66 15.11 20.02
CA LEU A 192 -18.95 15.00 20.70
C LEU A 192 -19.00 15.93 21.90
#